data_b049358a22519720dcec7655a29e19c4
#
_entry.id   b049358a22519720dcec7655a29e19c4
#
_cell.length_a   1.000
_cell.length_b   1.000
_cell.length_c   1.000
_cell.angle_alpha   90.00
_cell.angle_beta   90.00
_cell.angle_gamma   90.00
#
_symmetry.space_group_name_H-M   'P 1'
#
loop_
_entity.id
_entity.type
_entity.pdbx_description
1 polymer ?
#
loop_
_entity_poly.entity_id
_entity_poly.type
_entity_poly.pdbx_seq_one_letter_code
_entity_poly.pdbx_strand_id
1 'polypeptide(L)'
;GPVCSPTRASMLTGRSHERAGVLSHGYALRIQEKTIAQALSAAGYVTGHFGKWHLNGHRGPGVPILADDPYSPGKFGFDEWVSVSNFFDVNPMMSRSGQFEEMTGDSSEIAVAEATKFLAKHAGGGKPLFAVIWYGSPHSPFRALEKDKEAFSALNEASANHYGELVAMDRS
;
A
#
# COMPACT_ATOMS: atom_id res chain seq x y z
N GLY A 1 1.86 2.67 17.70
CA GLY A 1 0.45 3.01 17.58
C GLY A 1 -0.27 2.02 16.69
N PRO A 2 -1.42 1.49 17.13
CA PRO A 2 -2.15 0.45 16.39
C PRO A 2 -3.04 1.03 15.28
N VAL A 3 -2.53 2.01 14.54
CA VAL A 3 -3.23 2.67 13.43
C VAL A 3 -2.29 2.85 12.23
N CYS A 4 -2.86 3.10 11.05
CA CYS A 4 -2.20 3.06 9.74
C CYS A 4 -0.84 3.77 9.68
N SER A 5 -0.83 5.10 9.62
CA SER A 5 0.39 5.88 9.38
C SER A 5 1.45 5.70 10.48
N PRO A 6 1.10 5.69 11.79
CA PRO A 6 2.05 5.39 12.86
C PRO A 6 2.76 4.05 12.71
N THR A 7 2.01 2.97 12.48
CA THR A 7 2.60 1.63 12.29
C THR A 7 3.52 1.60 11.06
N ARG A 8 3.07 2.17 9.94
CA ARG A 8 3.84 2.23 8.69
C ARG A 8 5.13 3.01 8.86
N ALA A 9 5.09 4.14 9.55
CA ALA A 9 6.28 4.93 9.89
C ALA A 9 7.26 4.13 10.73
N SER A 10 6.79 3.45 11.76
CA SER A 10 7.66 2.60 12.61
C SER A 10 8.29 1.46 11.84
N MET A 11 7.52 0.79 10.96
CA MET A 11 8.04 -0.31 10.13
C MET A 11 9.13 0.18 9.17
N LEU A 12 8.95 1.32 8.52
CA LEU A 12 9.92 1.83 7.56
C LEU A 12 11.17 2.41 8.20
N THR A 13 11.05 3.01 9.39
CA THR A 13 12.16 3.73 10.02
C THR A 13 12.88 2.94 11.11
N GLY A 14 12.28 1.87 11.61
CA GLY A 14 12.77 1.16 12.80
C GLY A 14 12.69 1.99 14.09
N ARG A 15 11.97 3.13 14.06
CA ARG A 15 11.81 4.04 15.20
C ARG A 15 10.37 4.05 15.69
N SER A 16 10.16 4.43 16.94
CA SER A 16 8.79 4.67 17.41
C SER A 16 8.14 5.81 16.57
N HIS A 17 6.87 5.68 16.30
CA HIS A 17 6.12 6.63 15.48
C HIS A 17 6.12 8.06 16.05
N GLU A 18 6.18 8.20 17.37
CA GLU A 18 6.29 9.52 18.02
C GLU A 18 7.63 10.19 17.65
N ARG A 19 8.73 9.44 17.66
CA ARG A 19 10.04 9.95 17.26
C ARG A 19 10.09 10.27 15.77
N ALA A 20 9.42 9.47 14.94
CA ALA A 20 9.27 9.75 13.51
C ALA A 20 8.30 10.90 13.21
N GLY A 21 7.60 11.42 14.23
CA GLY A 21 6.67 12.53 14.12
C GLY A 21 5.31 12.17 13.49
N VAL A 22 4.97 10.88 13.43
CA VAL A 22 3.72 10.37 12.87
C VAL A 22 2.80 9.97 14.02
N LEU A 23 2.09 10.94 14.59
CA LEU A 23 1.33 10.78 15.82
C LEU A 23 -0.04 10.11 15.63
N SER A 24 -0.62 10.21 14.43
CA SER A 24 -1.94 9.67 14.09
C SER A 24 -2.02 9.29 12.62
N HIS A 25 -3.14 8.67 12.20
CA HIS A 25 -3.39 8.39 10.79
C HIS A 25 -3.40 9.69 9.96
N GLY A 26 -2.94 9.60 8.72
CA GLY A 26 -2.87 10.73 7.80
C GLY A 26 -1.78 11.77 8.12
N TYR A 27 -0.86 11.48 9.02
CA TYR A 27 0.36 12.30 9.16
C TYR A 27 1.39 11.87 8.11
N ALA A 28 2.06 12.86 7.52
CA ALA A 28 3.18 12.58 6.62
C ALA A 28 4.40 12.08 7.40
N LEU A 29 5.14 11.16 6.81
CA LEU A 29 6.46 10.81 7.30
C LEU A 29 7.41 11.98 7.05
N ARG A 30 8.18 12.38 8.03
CA ARG A 30 9.12 13.49 7.90
C ARG A 30 10.20 13.14 6.88
N ILE A 31 10.53 14.07 5.98
CA ILE A 31 11.49 13.86 4.88
C ILE A 31 12.93 13.58 5.34
N GLN A 32 13.29 13.97 6.55
CA GLN A 32 14.60 13.68 7.15
C GLN A 32 14.71 12.27 7.74
N GLU A 33 13.60 11.55 7.88
CA GLU A 33 13.63 10.16 8.36
C GLU A 33 14.30 9.26 7.30
N LYS A 34 15.12 8.33 7.80
CA LYS A 34 15.73 7.30 6.95
C LYS A 34 14.91 6.04 7.03
N THR A 35 14.63 5.47 5.87
CA THR A 35 13.82 4.26 5.74
C THR A 35 14.67 3.05 5.41
N ILE A 36 14.13 1.86 5.73
CA ILE A 36 14.76 0.59 5.34
C ILE A 36 14.87 0.49 3.80
N ALA A 37 13.91 1.02 3.04
CA ALA A 37 13.97 1.02 1.59
C ALA A 37 15.15 1.85 1.07
N GLN A 38 15.40 3.05 1.63
CA GLN A 38 16.58 3.86 1.29
C GLN A 38 17.89 3.14 1.65
N ALA A 39 17.94 2.49 2.80
CA ALA A 39 19.14 1.75 3.22
C ALA A 39 19.41 0.56 2.30
N LEU A 40 18.39 -0.21 1.93
CA LEU A 40 18.51 -1.35 1.03
C LEU A 40 18.83 -0.92 -0.41
N SER A 41 18.21 0.15 -0.92
CA SER A 41 18.54 0.71 -2.23
C SER A 41 20.02 1.13 -2.28
N ALA A 42 20.51 1.80 -1.23
CA ALA A 42 21.94 2.15 -1.11
C ALA A 42 22.86 0.91 -1.03
N ALA A 43 22.36 -0.22 -0.54
CA ALA A 43 23.05 -1.51 -0.50
C ALA A 43 22.92 -2.32 -1.81
N GLY A 44 22.32 -1.75 -2.86
CA GLY A 44 22.23 -2.35 -4.18
C GLY A 44 20.96 -3.18 -4.43
N TYR A 45 19.98 -3.15 -3.54
CA TYR A 45 18.67 -3.76 -3.77
C TYR A 45 17.87 -2.95 -4.79
N VAL A 46 17.02 -3.63 -5.54
CA VAL A 46 15.90 -2.98 -6.25
C VAL A 46 14.68 -3.03 -5.34
N THR A 47 14.02 -1.90 -5.16
CA THR A 47 13.00 -1.73 -4.14
C THR A 47 11.64 -1.40 -4.74
N GLY A 48 10.57 -2.02 -4.24
CA GLY A 48 9.20 -1.82 -4.72
C GLY A 48 8.17 -1.65 -3.60
N HIS A 49 7.16 -0.80 -3.83
CA HIS A 49 6.03 -0.62 -2.91
C HIS A 49 4.69 -0.79 -3.64
N PHE A 50 3.81 -1.62 -3.10
CA PHE A 50 2.54 -1.96 -3.73
C PHE A 50 1.39 -1.84 -2.71
N GLY A 51 0.39 -1.04 -3.06
CA GLY A 51 -0.81 -0.85 -2.25
C GLY A 51 -0.87 0.47 -1.49
N LYS A 52 -1.40 0.44 -0.28
CA LYS A 52 -1.67 1.61 0.54
C LYS A 52 -0.39 2.23 1.12
N TRP A 53 -0.14 3.50 0.79
CA TRP A 53 0.99 4.24 1.33
C TRP A 53 0.71 4.91 2.68
N HIS A 54 -0.21 5.83 2.73
CA HIS A 54 -0.70 6.56 3.90
C HIS A 54 0.38 7.26 4.76
N LEU A 55 1.45 7.72 4.14
CA LEU A 55 2.54 8.47 4.76
C LEU A 55 2.81 9.83 4.08
N ASN A 56 1.89 10.29 3.23
CA ASN A 56 2.00 11.55 2.49
C ASN A 56 1.10 12.68 3.01
N GLY A 57 0.59 12.58 4.24
CA GLY A 57 -0.19 13.65 4.86
C GLY A 57 -1.67 13.66 4.48
N HIS A 58 -2.13 12.66 3.72
CA HIS A 58 -3.51 12.58 3.27
C HIS A 58 -4.43 11.98 4.35
N ARG A 59 -5.58 12.61 4.55
CA ARG A 59 -6.65 12.15 5.44
C ARG A 59 -7.94 12.01 4.63
N GLY A 60 -8.62 10.88 4.78
CA GLY A 60 -9.86 10.59 4.07
C GLY A 60 -9.70 9.47 3.05
N PRO A 61 -10.62 9.37 2.06
CA PRO A 61 -10.57 8.34 1.03
C PRO A 61 -9.26 8.34 0.26
N GLY A 62 -8.89 7.20 -0.30
CA GLY A 62 -7.69 7.08 -1.10
C GLY A 62 -7.76 7.92 -2.38
N VAL A 63 -6.65 8.55 -2.70
CA VAL A 63 -6.43 9.26 -3.96
C VAL A 63 -5.07 8.88 -4.54
N PRO A 64 -4.89 8.94 -5.87
CA PRO A 64 -3.60 8.71 -6.49
C PRO A 64 -2.53 9.65 -5.95
N ILE A 65 -1.29 9.18 -5.96
CA ILE A 65 -0.12 9.95 -5.49
C ILE A 65 0.53 10.63 -6.69
N LEU A 66 0.76 11.93 -6.61
CA LEU A 66 1.40 12.70 -7.67
C LEU A 66 2.88 12.32 -7.84
N ALA A 67 3.39 12.45 -9.04
CA ALA A 67 4.80 12.17 -9.36
C ALA A 67 5.78 13.06 -8.57
N ASP A 68 5.40 14.30 -8.35
CA ASP A 68 6.17 15.32 -7.64
C ASP A 68 5.86 15.44 -6.14
N ASP A 69 4.95 14.59 -5.62
CA ASP A 69 4.65 14.57 -4.18
C ASP A 69 5.94 14.31 -3.39
N PRO A 70 6.39 15.26 -2.55
CA PRO A 70 7.61 15.12 -1.76
C PRO A 70 7.54 13.99 -0.73
N TYR A 71 6.35 13.46 -0.49
CA TYR A 71 6.07 12.36 0.42
C TYR A 71 5.66 11.07 -0.29
N SER A 72 5.94 10.95 -1.60
CA SER A 72 5.66 9.73 -2.38
C SER A 72 6.57 8.57 -1.94
N PRO A 73 6.19 7.31 -2.20
CA PRO A 73 7.06 6.16 -1.94
C PRO A 73 8.45 6.31 -2.56
N GLY A 74 8.54 6.89 -3.75
CA GLY A 74 9.81 7.12 -4.44
C GLY A 74 10.77 8.03 -3.65
N LYS A 75 10.27 9.02 -2.92
CA LYS A 75 11.08 9.90 -2.07
C LYS A 75 11.62 9.20 -0.82
N PHE A 76 11.02 8.07 -0.47
CA PHE A 76 11.43 7.25 0.67
C PHE A 76 12.15 5.95 0.27
N GLY A 77 12.67 5.89 -0.97
CA GLY A 77 13.62 4.87 -1.39
C GLY A 77 13.02 3.67 -2.12
N PHE A 78 11.81 3.79 -2.63
CA PHE A 78 11.22 2.78 -3.51
C PHE A 78 11.46 3.17 -4.98
N ASP A 79 12.19 2.33 -5.71
CA ASP A 79 12.52 2.56 -7.12
C ASP A 79 11.28 2.46 -8.03
N GLU A 80 10.41 1.51 -7.74
CA GLU A 80 9.13 1.33 -8.43
C GLU A 80 8.00 1.24 -7.41
N TRP A 81 6.84 1.79 -7.75
CA TRP A 81 5.69 1.69 -6.88
C TRP A 81 4.36 1.80 -7.64
N VAL A 82 3.38 1.03 -7.19
CA VAL A 82 1.98 1.13 -7.58
C VAL A 82 1.18 1.29 -6.30
N SER A 83 0.77 2.52 -6.03
CA SER A 83 0.30 2.89 -4.70
C SER A 83 -0.84 3.88 -4.73
N VAL A 84 -1.54 3.97 -3.62
CA VAL A 84 -2.58 4.96 -3.35
C VAL A 84 -2.35 5.55 -1.95
N SER A 85 -2.80 6.78 -1.74
CA SER A 85 -2.53 7.50 -0.48
C SER A 85 -3.15 6.84 0.75
N ASN A 86 -4.38 6.32 0.65
CA ASN A 86 -5.10 5.73 1.78
C ASN A 86 -5.75 4.39 1.37
N PHE A 87 -6.83 3.97 2.04
CA PHE A 87 -7.54 2.75 1.70
C PHE A 87 -8.23 2.84 0.33
N PHE A 88 -8.43 1.69 -0.29
CA PHE A 88 -9.09 1.51 -1.57
C PHE A 88 -9.68 0.09 -1.60
N ASP A 89 -10.69 -0.09 -2.43
CA ASP A 89 -11.48 -1.31 -2.44
C ASP A 89 -11.43 -1.99 -3.81
N VAL A 90 -12.55 -1.91 -4.51
CA VAL A 90 -12.76 -2.50 -5.83
C VAL A 90 -12.58 -1.43 -6.90
N ASN A 91 -11.91 -1.79 -7.99
CA ASN A 91 -11.63 -0.93 -9.14
C ASN A 91 -10.94 0.39 -8.74
N PRO A 92 -9.81 0.32 -8.04
CA PRO A 92 -9.14 1.52 -7.55
C PRO A 92 -8.47 2.31 -8.68
N MET A 93 -8.45 3.64 -8.53
CA MET A 93 -7.49 4.46 -9.24
C MET A 93 -6.20 4.52 -8.43
N MET A 94 -5.12 4.00 -8.97
CA MET A 94 -3.81 3.97 -8.32
C MET A 94 -2.79 4.82 -9.09
N SER A 95 -1.64 4.98 -8.51
CA SER A 95 -0.53 5.68 -9.13
C SER A 95 0.65 4.72 -9.33
N ARG A 96 1.06 4.53 -10.58
CA ARG A 96 2.30 3.84 -10.96
C ARG A 96 3.40 4.87 -11.10
N SER A 97 4.21 5.03 -10.06
CA SER A 97 5.31 6.01 -10.03
C SER A 97 4.89 7.42 -10.47
N GLY A 98 3.66 7.81 -10.09
CA GLY A 98 3.08 9.11 -10.41
C GLY A 98 2.20 9.16 -11.66
N GLN A 99 2.09 8.09 -12.43
CA GLN A 99 1.13 7.95 -13.54
C GLN A 99 -0.17 7.32 -13.01
N PHE A 100 -1.30 7.97 -13.25
CA PHE A 100 -2.59 7.51 -12.77
C PHE A 100 -3.13 6.39 -13.65
N GLU A 101 -3.59 5.31 -13.02
CA GLU A 101 -4.17 4.15 -13.69
C GLU A 101 -5.47 3.72 -13.00
N GLU A 102 -6.54 3.61 -13.78
CA GLU A 102 -7.75 2.91 -13.35
C GLU A 102 -7.51 1.41 -13.44
N MET A 103 -7.65 0.73 -12.31
CA MET A 103 -7.47 -0.71 -12.23
C MET A 103 -8.79 -1.41 -12.01
N THR A 104 -8.92 -2.63 -12.51
CA THR A 104 -10.17 -3.41 -12.40
C THR A 104 -9.94 -4.62 -11.51
N GLY A 105 -10.82 -4.82 -10.54
CA GLY A 105 -10.81 -5.96 -9.63
C GLY A 105 -10.63 -5.57 -8.18
N ASP A 106 -10.32 -6.55 -7.35
CA ASP A 106 -10.05 -6.36 -5.93
C ASP A 106 -8.66 -5.78 -5.71
N SER A 107 -8.55 -4.85 -4.77
CA SER A 107 -7.32 -4.11 -4.49
C SER A 107 -6.20 -4.99 -3.95
N SER A 108 -6.51 -6.06 -3.21
CA SER A 108 -5.50 -6.99 -2.69
C SER A 108 -4.89 -7.81 -3.80
N GLU A 109 -5.74 -8.38 -4.69
CA GLU A 109 -5.28 -9.10 -5.88
C GLU A 109 -4.43 -8.21 -6.78
N ILE A 110 -4.83 -6.95 -6.97
CA ILE A 110 -4.08 -5.96 -7.77
C ILE A 110 -2.70 -5.69 -7.15
N ALA A 111 -2.63 -5.44 -5.84
CA ALA A 111 -1.36 -5.14 -5.17
C ALA A 111 -0.37 -6.31 -5.28
N VAL A 112 -0.84 -7.55 -5.09
CA VAL A 112 0.00 -8.74 -5.23
C VAL A 112 0.40 -8.99 -6.69
N ALA A 113 -0.52 -8.81 -7.63
CA ALA A 113 -0.21 -8.96 -9.06
C ALA A 113 0.87 -7.96 -9.52
N GLU A 114 0.81 -6.72 -9.07
CA GLU A 114 1.81 -5.70 -9.38
C GLU A 114 3.17 -6.01 -8.71
N ALA A 115 3.16 -6.46 -7.46
CA ALA A 115 4.37 -6.93 -6.79
C ALA A 115 4.99 -8.14 -7.52
N THR A 116 4.18 -9.08 -7.98
CA THR A 116 4.63 -10.25 -8.74
C THR A 116 5.25 -9.84 -10.08
N LYS A 117 4.67 -8.87 -10.79
CA LYS A 117 5.26 -8.31 -12.03
C LYS A 117 6.62 -7.67 -11.75
N PHE A 118 6.74 -6.91 -10.66
CA PHE A 118 8.02 -6.33 -10.22
C PHE A 118 9.06 -7.41 -9.94
N LEU A 119 8.71 -8.43 -9.17
CA LEU A 119 9.61 -9.55 -8.87
C LEU A 119 10.05 -10.28 -10.14
N ALA A 120 9.12 -10.60 -11.04
CA ALA A 120 9.42 -11.28 -12.31
C ALA A 120 10.32 -10.42 -13.22
N LYS A 121 10.09 -9.13 -13.29
CA LYS A 121 10.89 -8.18 -14.07
C LYS A 121 12.36 -8.15 -13.64
N HIS A 122 12.61 -8.28 -12.34
CA HIS A 122 13.96 -8.12 -11.78
C HIS A 122 14.64 -9.42 -11.36
N ALA A 123 13.94 -10.58 -11.36
CA ALA A 123 14.46 -11.86 -10.89
C ALA A 123 15.76 -12.31 -11.55
N GLY A 124 15.99 -11.96 -12.83
CA GLY A 124 17.21 -12.31 -13.56
C GLY A 124 18.34 -11.28 -13.46
N GLY A 125 18.15 -10.16 -12.77
CA GLY A 125 19.06 -9.02 -12.79
C GLY A 125 20.28 -9.10 -11.87
N GLY A 126 20.44 -10.17 -11.11
CA GLY A 126 21.58 -10.37 -10.19
C GLY A 126 21.57 -9.45 -8.97
N LYS A 127 20.59 -8.57 -8.82
CA LYS A 127 20.41 -7.72 -7.63
C LYS A 127 19.35 -8.33 -6.69
N PRO A 128 19.55 -8.24 -5.37
CA PRO A 128 18.51 -8.64 -4.44
C PRO A 128 17.30 -7.68 -4.53
N LEU A 129 16.11 -8.20 -4.20
CA LEU A 129 14.86 -7.46 -4.31
C LEU A 129 14.26 -7.22 -2.93
N PHE A 130 13.66 -6.05 -2.74
CA PHE A 130 12.88 -5.72 -1.55
C PHE A 130 11.52 -5.19 -2.00
N ALA A 131 10.47 -5.92 -1.70
CA ALA A 131 9.10 -5.53 -2.00
C ALA A 131 8.29 -5.37 -0.72
N VAL A 132 7.52 -4.28 -0.64
CA VAL A 132 6.55 -4.03 0.42
C VAL A 132 5.16 -4.07 -0.19
N ILE A 133 4.32 -5.00 0.30
CA ILE A 133 2.92 -5.09 -0.08
C ILE A 133 2.09 -4.67 1.13
N TRP A 134 1.39 -3.56 1.01
CA TRP A 134 0.49 -3.07 2.05
C TRP A 134 -0.95 -3.03 1.56
N TYR A 135 -1.73 -3.95 2.07
CA TYR A 135 -3.15 -4.03 1.74
C TYR A 135 -3.95 -2.80 2.20
N GLY A 136 -4.95 -2.46 1.43
CA GLY A 136 -6.00 -1.53 1.84
C GLY A 136 -7.06 -2.24 2.68
N SER A 137 -7.43 -3.44 2.26
CA SER A 137 -8.41 -4.31 2.93
C SER A 137 -7.86 -4.98 4.20
N PRO A 138 -8.72 -5.41 5.13
CA PRO A 138 -10.13 -5.02 5.22
C PRO A 138 -10.28 -3.68 5.95
N HIS A 139 -10.74 -2.65 5.29
CA HIS A 139 -10.91 -1.30 5.86
C HIS A 139 -12.28 -0.73 5.49
N SER A 140 -12.96 -0.12 6.44
CA SER A 140 -14.24 0.55 6.17
C SER A 140 -14.06 1.82 5.29
N PRO A 141 -15.03 2.15 4.41
CA PRO A 141 -16.22 1.38 4.07
C PRO A 141 -15.86 0.07 3.35
N PHE A 142 -16.41 -1.04 3.83
CA PHE A 142 -16.11 -2.36 3.27
C PHE A 142 -16.75 -2.53 1.91
N ARG A 143 -15.98 -3.01 0.94
CA ARG A 143 -16.43 -3.33 -0.42
C ARG A 143 -15.71 -4.56 -0.94
N ALA A 144 -16.48 -5.57 -1.34
CA ALA A 144 -15.98 -6.78 -1.95
C ALA A 144 -16.70 -7.07 -3.27
N LEU A 145 -16.07 -7.87 -4.10
CA LEU A 145 -16.72 -8.38 -5.31
C LEU A 145 -17.86 -9.32 -4.94
N GLU A 146 -18.93 -9.36 -5.74
CA GLU A 146 -20.09 -10.22 -5.49
C GLU A 146 -19.70 -11.69 -5.28
N LYS A 147 -18.77 -12.21 -6.10
CA LYS A 147 -18.25 -13.57 -5.97
C LYS A 147 -17.66 -13.89 -4.59
N ASP A 148 -17.11 -12.89 -3.91
CA ASP A 148 -16.44 -13.05 -2.63
C ASP A 148 -17.39 -12.91 -1.44
N LYS A 149 -18.55 -12.29 -1.66
CA LYS A 149 -19.63 -12.17 -0.66
C LYS A 149 -20.62 -13.34 -0.67
N GLU A 150 -20.63 -14.14 -1.70
CA GLU A 150 -21.67 -15.17 -1.93
C GLU A 150 -21.83 -16.11 -0.74
N ALA A 151 -20.73 -16.57 -0.15
CA ALA A 151 -20.73 -17.43 1.02
C ALA A 151 -21.30 -16.77 2.30
N PHE A 152 -21.41 -15.43 2.30
CA PHE A 152 -21.84 -14.62 3.43
C PHE A 152 -23.20 -13.94 3.21
N SER A 153 -23.97 -14.41 2.22
CA SER A 153 -25.26 -13.82 1.83
C SER A 153 -26.31 -13.77 2.93
N ALA A 154 -26.17 -14.60 3.98
CA ALA A 154 -27.04 -14.57 5.15
C ALA A 154 -26.71 -13.44 6.15
N LEU A 155 -25.60 -12.76 5.99
CA LEU A 155 -25.18 -11.64 6.85
C LEU A 155 -25.72 -10.31 6.30
N ASN A 156 -25.67 -9.26 7.15
CA ASN A 156 -25.92 -7.92 6.67
C ASN A 156 -24.82 -7.49 5.68
N GLU A 157 -25.12 -6.51 4.81
CA GLU A 157 -24.26 -6.09 3.73
C GLU A 157 -22.86 -5.68 4.18
N ALA A 158 -22.73 -4.93 5.27
CA ALA A 158 -21.43 -4.49 5.79
C ALA A 158 -20.56 -5.68 6.23
N SER A 159 -21.15 -6.66 6.92
CA SER A 159 -20.45 -7.89 7.32
C SER A 159 -20.10 -8.76 6.12
N ALA A 160 -21.01 -8.91 5.15
CA ALA A 160 -20.74 -9.67 3.94
C ALA A 160 -19.58 -9.06 3.13
N ASN A 161 -19.55 -7.73 2.97
CA ASN A 161 -18.43 -7.04 2.34
C ASN A 161 -17.13 -7.23 3.12
N HIS A 162 -17.14 -7.06 4.45
CA HIS A 162 -15.95 -7.25 5.27
C HIS A 162 -15.34 -8.66 5.12
N TYR A 163 -16.16 -9.70 5.20
CA TYR A 163 -15.67 -11.06 5.00
C TYR A 163 -15.28 -11.33 3.55
N GLY A 164 -15.96 -10.74 2.59
CA GLY A 164 -15.59 -10.83 1.18
C GLY A 164 -14.21 -10.22 0.89
N GLU A 165 -13.86 -9.10 1.51
CA GLU A 165 -12.50 -8.53 1.43
C GLU A 165 -11.44 -9.48 2.01
N LEU A 166 -11.74 -10.17 3.11
CA LEU A 166 -10.83 -11.17 3.68
C LEU A 166 -10.62 -12.36 2.73
N VAL A 167 -11.69 -12.82 2.06
CA VAL A 167 -11.58 -13.88 1.04
C VAL A 167 -10.70 -13.45 -0.12
N ALA A 168 -10.88 -12.24 -0.61
CA ALA A 168 -10.06 -11.71 -1.70
C ALA A 168 -8.59 -11.57 -1.29
N MET A 169 -8.34 -11.10 -0.08
CA MET A 169 -6.99 -10.96 0.47
C MET A 169 -6.30 -12.33 0.68
N ASP A 170 -7.03 -13.33 1.17
CA ASP A 170 -6.50 -14.69 1.38
C ASP A 170 -6.18 -15.39 0.05
N ARG A 171 -6.95 -15.10 -0.99
CA ARG A 171 -6.73 -15.64 -2.34
C ARG A 171 -5.56 -14.97 -3.06
N SER A 172 -5.19 -13.74 -2.75
CA SER A 172 -4.12 -12.98 -3.40
C SER A 172 -2.71 -13.48 -2.99
#